data_d6f7f9449cfa67c0b02f8ae1b62e442e
#
_entry.id   d6f7f9449cfa67c0b02f8ae1b62e442e
#
_cell.length_a   1.000
_cell.length_b   1.000
_cell.length_c   1.000
_cell.angle_alpha   90.00
_cell.angle_beta   90.00
_cell.angle_gamma   90.00
#
_symmetry.space_group_name_H-M   'P 1'
#
loop_
_entity.id
_entity.type
_entity.pdbx_description
1 polymer ?
#
loop_
_entity_poly.entity_id
_entity_poly.type
_entity_poly.pdbx_seq_one_letter_code
_entity_poly.pdbx_strand_id
1 'polypeptide(L)'
;MAKNLMKLALLASAVSIGVATTAFAAKEEAKPAAAPAAPAAAPAAPAVELVSGASAEMLAGTCMGCHGTDGASAGPASPTIGGLHPEYFASVMKSYQEGSAYSTVMGRIAKGYSEDEIKLLAEFYAAKPWVPAKQKSDEKLADAGKKIHDKWCEKCHADGGKVVADEEYQVIAGQWTPYLKYTMDDFKAGTREMPKKMKEKFDGMIKKEGDKGLDSLYAFYASQK
;
A
#
# COMPACT_ATOMS: atom_id res chain seq x y z
N MET A 1 30.82 70.71 -30.63
CA MET A 1 31.85 70.81 -31.73
C MET A 1 31.99 69.42 -32.33
N ALA A 2 31.89 69.42 -33.69
CA ALA A 2 32.33 68.41 -34.68
C ALA A 2 31.82 66.96 -34.43
N LYS A 3 30.83 66.48 -35.16
CA LYS A 3 30.81 66.04 -36.60
C LYS A 3 31.93 65.05 -36.91
N ASN A 4 31.55 63.80 -37.16
CA ASN A 4 31.98 63.14 -38.40
C ASN A 4 31.05 61.98 -38.74
N LEU A 5 30.35 62.19 -39.84
CA LEU A 5 29.73 61.16 -40.71
C LEU A 5 30.84 60.35 -41.40
N MET A 6 30.70 59.08 -41.49
CA MET A 6 31.27 58.35 -42.65
C MET A 6 30.41 57.21 -43.09
N LYS A 7 30.09 57.30 -44.32
CA LYS A 7 29.23 56.56 -45.20
C LYS A 7 29.65 55.09 -45.43
N LEU A 8 28.67 54.25 -45.49
CA LEU A 8 28.24 53.46 -46.65
C LEU A 8 29.22 52.38 -47.21
N ALA A 9 28.82 51.12 -47.06
CA ALA A 9 28.92 50.12 -48.16
C ALA A 9 27.87 49.02 -47.95
N LEU A 10 26.88 49.03 -48.83
CA LEU A 10 25.97 47.88 -49.05
C LEU A 10 26.74 46.73 -49.68
N LEU A 11 26.69 45.57 -49.09
CA LEU A 11 26.93 44.31 -49.76
C LEU A 11 25.70 43.41 -49.50
N ALA A 12 24.88 43.31 -50.52
CA ALA A 12 23.78 42.39 -50.58
C ALA A 12 24.32 40.95 -50.77
N SER A 13 24.26 40.15 -49.74
CA SER A 13 24.43 38.71 -49.89
C SER A 13 23.08 38.06 -49.70
N ALA A 14 22.52 37.53 -50.79
CA ALA A 14 21.33 36.73 -50.79
C ALA A 14 21.63 35.41 -50.07
N VAL A 15 21.16 35.29 -48.85
CA VAL A 15 21.12 34.01 -48.16
C VAL A 15 19.75 33.40 -48.39
N SER A 16 19.73 32.34 -49.21
CA SER A 16 18.55 31.50 -49.39
C SER A 16 18.25 30.77 -48.09
N ILE A 17 17.22 31.23 -47.39
CA ILE A 17 16.70 30.53 -46.22
C ILE A 17 15.84 29.36 -46.74
N GLY A 18 16.44 28.17 -46.76
CA GLY A 18 15.69 26.94 -46.90
C GLY A 18 14.81 26.75 -45.69
N VAL A 19 13.50 26.90 -45.85
CA VAL A 19 12.51 26.56 -44.85
C VAL A 19 12.48 25.03 -44.74
N ALA A 20 13.25 24.49 -43.84
CA ALA A 20 13.08 23.12 -43.40
C ALA A 20 11.80 23.08 -42.54
N THR A 21 10.70 22.64 -43.13
CA THR A 21 9.51 22.26 -42.41
C THR A 21 9.81 21.02 -41.57
N THR A 22 10.25 21.23 -40.35
CA THR A 22 10.24 20.13 -39.37
C THR A 22 8.78 19.79 -39.07
N ALA A 23 8.33 18.69 -39.66
CA ALA A 23 7.09 18.06 -39.25
C ALA A 23 7.22 17.72 -37.76
N PHE A 24 6.51 18.47 -36.91
CA PHE A 24 6.25 18.04 -35.54
C PHE A 24 5.42 16.75 -35.65
N ALA A 25 6.07 15.61 -35.54
CA ALA A 25 5.39 14.36 -35.26
C ALA A 25 4.67 14.54 -33.92
N ALA A 26 3.36 14.61 -33.96
CA ALA A 26 2.54 14.54 -32.78
C ALA A 26 2.95 13.26 -32.04
N LYS A 27 3.50 13.45 -30.84
CA LYS A 27 3.79 12.35 -29.96
C LYS A 27 2.44 11.77 -29.58
N GLU A 28 2.06 10.69 -30.21
CA GLU A 28 0.90 9.89 -29.88
C GLU A 28 1.08 9.48 -28.40
N GLU A 29 0.27 10.03 -27.52
CA GLU A 29 0.23 9.63 -26.12
C GLU A 29 -0.14 8.15 -26.11
N ALA A 30 0.83 7.31 -25.76
CA ALA A 30 0.60 5.89 -25.60
C ALA A 30 -0.49 5.71 -24.55
N LYS A 31 -1.68 5.29 -25.00
CA LYS A 31 -2.76 4.83 -24.16
C LYS A 31 -2.17 3.83 -23.14
N PRO A 32 -2.42 4.00 -21.85
CA PRO A 32 -1.92 3.06 -20.85
C PRO A 32 -2.28 1.65 -21.30
N ALA A 33 -1.29 0.79 -21.40
CA ALA A 33 -1.52 -0.62 -21.72
C ALA A 33 -2.50 -1.15 -20.67
N ALA A 34 -3.61 -1.70 -21.13
CA ALA A 34 -4.55 -2.37 -20.26
C ALA A 34 -3.78 -3.39 -19.43
N ALA A 35 -3.97 -3.36 -18.13
CA ALA A 35 -3.42 -4.37 -17.24
C ALA A 35 -3.74 -5.76 -17.83
N PRO A 36 -2.79 -6.71 -17.83
CA PRO A 36 -3.06 -8.03 -18.36
C PRO A 36 -4.28 -8.58 -17.64
N ALA A 37 -5.28 -9.01 -18.41
CA ALA A 37 -6.47 -9.65 -17.87
C ALA A 37 -6.02 -10.76 -16.94
N ALA A 38 -6.60 -10.80 -15.74
CA ALA A 38 -6.34 -11.88 -14.81
C ALA A 38 -6.54 -13.21 -15.55
N PRO A 39 -5.60 -14.16 -15.46
CA PRO A 39 -5.76 -15.45 -16.10
C PRO A 39 -7.10 -16.05 -15.65
N ALA A 40 -7.88 -16.52 -16.59
CA ALA A 40 -9.15 -17.21 -16.33
C ALA A 40 -8.93 -18.21 -15.19
N ALA A 41 -9.82 -18.19 -14.20
CA ALA A 41 -9.73 -19.06 -13.05
C ALA A 41 -9.57 -20.51 -13.56
N ALA A 42 -8.44 -21.11 -13.22
CA ALA A 42 -8.26 -22.54 -13.45
C ALA A 42 -9.41 -23.28 -12.76
N PRO A 43 -9.93 -24.40 -13.34
CA PRO A 43 -10.96 -25.18 -12.70
C PRO A 43 -10.53 -25.48 -11.27
N ALA A 44 -11.46 -25.30 -10.32
CA ALA A 44 -11.20 -25.52 -8.90
C ALA A 44 -10.61 -26.93 -8.75
N ALA A 45 -9.39 -26.99 -8.21
CA ALA A 45 -8.82 -28.27 -7.83
C ALA A 45 -9.79 -28.95 -6.85
N PRO A 46 -9.93 -30.30 -6.90
CA PRO A 46 -10.78 -31.00 -5.95
C PRO A 46 -10.40 -30.58 -4.53
N ALA A 47 -11.40 -30.31 -3.69
CA ALA A 47 -11.17 -29.91 -2.30
C ALA A 47 -10.28 -30.98 -1.66
N VAL A 48 -9.05 -30.58 -1.30
CA VAL A 48 -8.17 -31.43 -0.51
C VAL A 48 -8.80 -31.47 0.87
N GLU A 49 -9.23 -32.67 1.31
CA GLU A 49 -9.65 -32.89 2.69
C GLU A 49 -8.41 -32.64 3.58
N LEU A 50 -8.38 -31.47 4.20
CA LEU A 50 -7.26 -31.09 5.06
C LEU A 50 -7.28 -32.00 6.28
N VAL A 51 -6.12 -32.57 6.60
CA VAL A 51 -5.96 -33.44 7.78
C VAL A 51 -6.32 -32.65 9.01
N SER A 52 -7.51 -32.90 9.56
CA SER A 52 -7.93 -32.29 10.81
C SER A 52 -7.04 -32.75 11.97
N GLY A 53 -6.53 -31.83 12.78
CA GLY A 53 -5.79 -32.16 14.00
C GLY A 53 -4.46 -31.40 14.19
N ALA A 54 -4.10 -30.45 13.32
CA ALA A 54 -2.96 -29.57 13.58
C ALA A 54 -3.28 -28.61 14.74
N SER A 55 -2.33 -28.44 15.68
CA SER A 55 -2.46 -27.41 16.70
C SER A 55 -2.23 -26.01 16.11
N ALA A 56 -2.72 -24.97 16.81
CA ALA A 56 -2.49 -23.58 16.40
C ALA A 56 -0.99 -23.25 16.25
N GLU A 57 -0.14 -23.79 17.13
CA GLU A 57 1.33 -23.61 17.07
C GLU A 57 1.94 -24.27 15.83
N MET A 58 1.46 -25.47 15.46
CA MET A 58 1.95 -26.16 14.26
C MET A 58 1.57 -25.37 13.01
N LEU A 59 0.36 -24.86 12.93
CA LEU A 59 -0.10 -24.02 11.82
C LEU A 59 0.68 -22.71 11.77
N ALA A 60 0.85 -22.04 12.91
CA ALA A 60 1.56 -20.78 13.02
C ALA A 60 3.04 -20.89 12.62
N GLY A 61 3.67 -22.07 12.83
CA GLY A 61 5.03 -22.33 12.42
C GLY A 61 5.31 -22.04 10.93
N THR A 62 4.32 -22.26 10.07
CA THR A 62 4.43 -21.98 8.63
C THR A 62 4.45 -20.49 8.30
N CYS A 63 3.89 -19.64 9.16
CA CYS A 63 3.81 -18.19 8.99
C CYS A 63 5.07 -17.47 9.50
N MET A 64 5.77 -18.08 10.47
CA MET A 64 6.90 -17.46 11.19
C MET A 64 8.07 -17.11 10.27
N GLY A 65 8.28 -17.84 9.17
CA GLY A 65 9.38 -17.57 8.22
C GLY A 65 9.30 -16.20 7.58
N CYS A 66 8.09 -15.65 7.37
CA CYS A 66 7.86 -14.36 6.74
C CYS A 66 7.38 -13.30 7.74
N HIS A 67 6.50 -13.69 8.68
CA HIS A 67 5.89 -12.77 9.63
C HIS A 67 6.63 -12.72 10.99
N GLY A 68 7.72 -13.44 11.12
CA GLY A 68 8.52 -13.50 12.37
C GLY A 68 7.90 -14.38 13.44
N THR A 69 8.71 -14.73 14.44
CA THR A 69 8.24 -15.47 15.62
C THR A 69 7.14 -14.65 16.31
N ASP A 70 6.07 -15.31 16.70
CA ASP A 70 4.90 -14.68 17.31
C ASP A 70 4.25 -13.56 16.47
N GLY A 71 4.51 -13.54 15.17
CA GLY A 71 3.96 -12.54 14.27
C GLY A 71 4.65 -11.18 14.30
N ALA A 72 5.83 -11.07 14.95
CA ALA A 72 6.64 -9.86 14.99
C ALA A 72 7.59 -9.83 13.78
N SER A 73 7.14 -9.27 12.67
CA SER A 73 7.87 -9.28 11.41
C SER A 73 9.19 -8.50 11.47
N ALA A 74 10.24 -9.07 10.85
CA ALA A 74 11.48 -8.36 10.57
C ALA A 74 11.38 -7.42 9.33
N GLY A 75 10.25 -7.41 8.65
CA GLY A 75 9.94 -6.53 7.51
C GLY A 75 10.76 -6.79 6.25
N PRO A 76 10.82 -5.81 5.34
CA PRO A 76 9.95 -4.63 5.34
C PRO A 76 8.61 -4.84 4.62
N ALA A 77 8.47 -5.87 3.79
CA ALA A 77 7.29 -6.12 2.96
C ALA A 77 6.24 -7.01 3.63
N SER A 78 6.69 -7.95 4.47
CA SER A 78 5.79 -8.79 5.27
C SER A 78 5.34 -8.02 6.51
N PRO A 79 4.03 -7.94 6.78
CA PRO A 79 3.54 -7.19 7.93
C PRO A 79 3.75 -7.95 9.26
N THR A 80 3.79 -7.20 10.36
CA THR A 80 3.52 -7.72 11.70
C THR A 80 2.06 -8.16 11.77
N ILE A 81 1.81 -9.35 12.32
CA ILE A 81 0.48 -9.95 12.46
C ILE A 81 0.14 -10.37 13.89
N GLY A 82 1.10 -10.34 14.82
CA GLY A 82 0.84 -10.54 16.24
C GLY A 82 -0.01 -9.38 16.79
N GLY A 83 -0.98 -9.67 17.65
CA GLY A 83 -1.88 -8.68 18.25
C GLY A 83 -2.98 -8.14 17.34
N LEU A 84 -3.16 -8.71 16.14
CA LEU A 84 -4.29 -8.34 15.28
C LEU A 84 -5.61 -8.89 15.86
N HIS A 85 -6.69 -8.13 15.70
CA HIS A 85 -8.02 -8.62 16.05
C HIS A 85 -8.34 -9.90 15.25
N PRO A 86 -8.86 -10.96 15.91
CA PRO A 86 -9.01 -12.27 15.25
C PRO A 86 -9.96 -12.22 14.06
N GLU A 87 -11.03 -11.47 14.11
CA GLU A 87 -11.97 -11.35 12.99
C GLU A 87 -11.36 -10.58 11.81
N TYR A 88 -10.54 -9.56 12.09
CA TYR A 88 -9.77 -8.89 11.04
C TYR A 88 -8.80 -9.86 10.37
N PHE A 89 -8.03 -10.63 11.15
CA PHE A 89 -7.12 -11.64 10.62
C PHE A 89 -7.85 -12.63 9.71
N ALA A 90 -8.96 -13.21 10.20
CA ALA A 90 -9.75 -14.18 9.46
C ALA A 90 -10.33 -13.59 8.17
N SER A 91 -10.87 -12.37 8.22
CA SER A 91 -11.43 -11.69 7.05
C SER A 91 -10.39 -11.43 5.96
N VAL A 92 -9.17 -11.04 6.32
CA VAL A 92 -8.08 -10.82 5.38
C VAL A 92 -7.61 -12.13 4.76
N MET A 93 -7.49 -13.20 5.55
CA MET A 93 -7.15 -14.53 5.02
C MET A 93 -8.21 -15.03 4.03
N LYS A 94 -9.49 -14.83 4.34
CA LYS A 94 -10.59 -15.13 3.44
C LYS A 94 -10.52 -14.33 2.14
N SER A 95 -10.25 -13.03 2.22
CA SER A 95 -10.07 -12.18 1.04
C SER A 95 -8.94 -12.67 0.13
N TYR A 96 -7.86 -13.20 0.68
CA TYR A 96 -6.80 -13.82 -0.09
C TYR A 96 -7.22 -15.16 -0.71
N GLN A 97 -8.01 -15.97 -0.02
CA GLN A 97 -8.54 -17.23 -0.57
C GLN A 97 -9.44 -16.99 -1.77
N GLU A 98 -10.32 -16.00 -1.67
CA GLU A 98 -11.30 -15.61 -2.68
C GLU A 98 -10.67 -14.80 -3.83
N GLY A 99 -9.47 -14.25 -3.63
CA GLY A 99 -8.81 -13.38 -4.60
C GLY A 99 -9.37 -11.97 -4.66
N SER A 100 -10.21 -11.56 -3.71
CA SER A 100 -10.75 -10.19 -3.59
C SER A 100 -9.70 -9.20 -3.05
N ALA A 101 -8.64 -9.69 -2.40
CA ALA A 101 -7.46 -8.92 -2.08
C ALA A 101 -6.27 -9.43 -2.90
N TYR A 102 -5.62 -8.53 -3.66
CA TYR A 102 -4.41 -8.88 -4.40
C TYR A 102 -3.26 -9.25 -3.45
N SER A 103 -2.51 -10.28 -3.83
CA SER A 103 -1.27 -10.65 -3.15
C SER A 103 -0.40 -11.53 -4.05
N THR A 104 0.90 -11.29 -4.04
CA THR A 104 1.88 -12.12 -4.76
C THR A 104 2.09 -13.48 -4.10
N VAL A 105 1.95 -13.57 -2.78
CA VAL A 105 2.25 -14.76 -1.97
C VAL A 105 1.02 -15.25 -1.21
N MET A 106 0.39 -14.38 -0.41
CA MET A 106 -0.68 -14.79 0.52
C MET A 106 -1.90 -15.37 -0.17
N GLY A 107 -2.24 -14.91 -1.37
CA GLY A 107 -3.32 -15.49 -2.17
C GLY A 107 -3.09 -16.96 -2.58
N ARG A 108 -1.86 -17.44 -2.52
CA ARG A 108 -1.52 -18.87 -2.73
C ARG A 108 -1.51 -19.63 -1.42
N ILE A 109 -0.91 -19.05 -0.38
CA ILE A 109 -0.78 -19.66 0.94
C ILE A 109 -2.14 -19.83 1.60
N ALA A 110 -2.97 -18.79 1.60
CA ALA A 110 -4.28 -18.81 2.27
C ALA A 110 -5.20 -19.93 1.77
N LYS A 111 -5.11 -20.29 0.49
CA LYS A 111 -5.92 -21.38 -0.11
C LYS A 111 -5.63 -22.75 0.47
N GLY A 112 -4.52 -22.94 1.16
CA GLY A 112 -4.16 -24.18 1.82
C GLY A 112 -4.77 -24.38 3.22
N TYR A 113 -5.54 -23.42 3.73
CA TYR A 113 -6.12 -23.47 5.08
C TYR A 113 -7.64 -23.59 5.03
N SER A 114 -8.21 -24.37 5.93
CA SER A 114 -9.65 -24.40 6.19
C SER A 114 -10.09 -23.18 7.01
N GLU A 115 -11.40 -22.94 7.10
CA GLU A 115 -11.95 -21.89 7.94
C GLU A 115 -11.60 -22.09 9.43
N ASP A 116 -11.65 -23.35 9.90
CA ASP A 116 -11.30 -23.69 11.28
C ASP A 116 -9.82 -23.44 11.59
N GLU A 117 -8.92 -23.80 10.66
CA GLU A 117 -7.49 -23.52 10.81
C GLU A 117 -7.18 -22.02 10.77
N ILE A 118 -7.87 -21.24 9.94
CA ILE A 118 -7.75 -19.78 9.91
C ILE A 118 -8.21 -19.19 11.27
N LYS A 119 -9.28 -19.73 11.84
CA LYS A 119 -9.76 -19.31 13.16
C LYS A 119 -8.75 -19.61 14.25
N LEU A 120 -8.17 -20.82 14.26
CA LEU A 120 -7.10 -21.18 15.20
C LEU A 120 -5.88 -20.24 15.07
N LEU A 121 -5.47 -19.91 13.84
CA LEU A 121 -4.39 -18.97 13.59
C LEU A 121 -4.75 -17.55 14.06
N ALA A 122 -5.99 -17.11 13.83
CA ALA A 122 -6.47 -15.81 14.24
C ALA A 122 -6.41 -15.65 15.77
N GLU A 123 -6.90 -16.65 16.51
CA GLU A 123 -6.86 -16.67 17.99
C GLU A 123 -5.41 -16.75 18.49
N PHE A 124 -4.56 -17.57 17.85
CA PHE A 124 -3.15 -17.68 18.20
C PHE A 124 -2.41 -16.34 18.08
N TYR A 125 -2.55 -15.64 16.97
CA TYR A 125 -1.87 -14.36 16.74
C TYR A 125 -2.50 -13.21 17.53
N ALA A 126 -3.81 -13.24 17.79
CA ALA A 126 -4.47 -12.25 18.66
C ALA A 126 -3.94 -12.31 20.10
N ALA A 127 -3.56 -13.49 20.59
CA ALA A 127 -2.97 -13.68 21.90
C ALA A 127 -1.48 -13.21 21.99
N LYS A 128 -0.86 -12.84 20.86
CA LYS A 128 0.52 -12.36 20.84
C LYS A 128 0.58 -10.84 20.98
N PRO A 129 1.66 -10.28 21.57
CA PRO A 129 1.79 -8.84 21.66
C PRO A 129 2.00 -8.22 20.28
N TRP A 130 1.43 -7.05 20.07
CA TRP A 130 1.81 -6.21 18.94
C TRP A 130 3.24 -5.69 19.13
N VAL A 131 4.11 -5.94 18.17
CA VAL A 131 5.49 -5.46 18.18
C VAL A 131 5.69 -4.46 17.04
N PRO A 132 5.84 -3.17 17.36
CA PRO A 132 6.07 -2.14 16.35
C PRO A 132 7.35 -2.38 15.56
N ALA A 133 7.32 -2.06 14.27
CA ALA A 133 8.46 -2.16 13.36
C ALA A 133 9.61 -1.24 13.79
N LYS A 134 10.82 -1.79 13.82
CA LYS A 134 12.05 -1.00 14.08
C LYS A 134 12.47 -0.28 12.80
N GLN A 135 11.85 0.84 12.51
CA GLN A 135 12.10 1.64 11.30
C GLN A 135 12.33 3.13 11.65
N LYS A 136 12.95 3.85 10.71
CA LYS A 136 13.17 5.30 10.84
C LYS A 136 11.89 6.05 10.47
N SER A 137 11.68 7.19 11.12
CA SER A 137 10.64 8.14 10.81
C SER A 137 11.21 9.56 10.72
N ASP A 138 10.65 10.40 9.87
CA ASP A 138 10.91 11.83 9.86
C ASP A 138 9.94 12.51 10.84
N GLU A 139 10.48 13.14 11.87
CA GLU A 139 9.67 13.74 12.95
C GLU A 139 8.76 14.86 12.45
N LYS A 140 9.24 15.70 11.52
CA LYS A 140 8.42 16.81 10.98
C LYS A 140 7.26 16.31 10.16
N LEU A 141 7.50 15.27 9.35
CA LEU A 141 6.43 14.62 8.60
C LEU A 141 5.49 13.88 9.54
N ALA A 142 5.97 13.25 10.60
CA ALA A 142 5.15 12.56 11.59
C ALA A 142 4.19 13.51 12.31
N ASP A 143 4.65 14.71 12.71
CA ASP A 143 3.80 15.74 13.31
C ASP A 143 2.68 16.22 12.37
N ALA A 144 3.02 16.40 11.09
CA ALA A 144 2.03 16.72 10.07
C ALA A 144 1.06 15.55 9.87
N GLY A 145 1.58 14.31 9.83
CA GLY A 145 0.81 13.09 9.69
C GLY A 145 -0.17 12.86 10.83
N LYS A 146 0.23 13.17 12.07
CA LYS A 146 -0.67 13.13 13.23
C LYS A 146 -1.92 13.99 13.02
N LYS A 147 -1.74 15.23 12.58
CA LYS A 147 -2.87 16.15 12.33
C LYS A 147 -3.81 15.64 11.24
N ILE A 148 -3.24 14.99 10.22
CA ILE A 148 -4.01 14.38 9.13
C ILE A 148 -4.77 13.16 9.65
N HIS A 149 -4.11 12.32 10.45
CA HIS A 149 -4.72 11.17 11.09
C HIS A 149 -5.91 11.57 11.97
N ASP A 150 -5.71 12.48 12.90
CA ASP A 150 -6.74 12.97 13.83
C ASP A 150 -7.99 13.48 13.09
N LYS A 151 -7.80 14.07 11.92
CA LYS A 151 -8.90 14.62 11.12
C LYS A 151 -9.63 13.61 10.27
N TRP A 152 -8.92 12.65 9.67
CA TRP A 152 -9.44 11.79 8.62
C TRP A 152 -9.58 10.33 9.00
N CYS A 153 -8.73 9.84 9.91
CA CYS A 153 -8.53 8.42 10.19
C CYS A 153 -8.95 8.00 11.59
N GLU A 154 -8.77 8.88 12.59
CA GLU A 154 -8.94 8.62 14.02
C GLU A 154 -10.30 8.01 14.39
N LYS A 155 -11.36 8.37 13.66
CA LYS A 155 -12.71 7.85 13.97
C LYS A 155 -12.82 6.32 13.91
N CYS A 156 -12.00 5.69 13.05
CA CYS A 156 -12.00 4.23 12.83
C CYS A 156 -10.68 3.58 13.25
N HIS A 157 -9.59 4.34 13.23
CA HIS A 157 -8.27 3.90 13.64
C HIS A 157 -7.86 4.70 14.88
N ALA A 158 -8.57 4.44 15.97
CA ALA A 158 -8.43 5.18 17.23
C ALA A 158 -7.03 5.07 17.85
N ASP A 159 -6.74 5.92 18.83
CA ASP A 159 -5.45 6.00 19.53
C ASP A 159 -4.24 6.06 18.60
N GLY A 160 -4.37 6.87 17.52
CA GLY A 160 -3.29 7.00 16.53
C GLY A 160 -3.10 5.77 15.66
N GLY A 161 -4.08 4.89 15.56
CA GLY A 161 -4.06 3.65 14.79
C GLY A 161 -3.42 2.47 15.52
N LYS A 162 -3.32 2.51 16.83
CA LYS A 162 -2.81 1.43 17.67
C LYS A 162 -3.83 0.32 17.86
N VAL A 163 -3.42 -0.71 18.61
CA VAL A 163 -4.33 -1.76 19.08
C VAL A 163 -5.31 -1.15 20.08
N VAL A 164 -6.59 -1.25 19.78
CA VAL A 164 -7.66 -0.88 20.71
C VAL A 164 -8.47 -2.15 20.99
N ALA A 165 -8.64 -2.47 22.28
CA ALA A 165 -9.45 -3.61 22.67
C ALA A 165 -10.87 -3.46 22.11
N ASP A 166 -11.44 -4.54 21.64
CA ASP A 166 -12.80 -4.63 21.09
C ASP A 166 -13.02 -3.87 19.75
N GLU A 167 -11.96 -3.38 19.08
CA GLU A 167 -12.06 -2.78 17.75
C GLU A 167 -11.53 -3.71 16.66
N GLU A 168 -12.37 -4.02 15.67
CA GLU A 168 -12.07 -4.92 14.54
C GLU A 168 -11.22 -4.25 13.43
N TYR A 169 -10.76 -3.02 13.63
CA TYR A 169 -9.98 -2.32 12.63
C TYR A 169 -8.51 -2.72 12.65
N GLN A 170 -7.88 -2.68 11.47
CA GLN A 170 -6.46 -2.99 11.36
C GLN A 170 -5.62 -2.02 12.18
N VAL A 171 -4.69 -2.57 12.95
CA VAL A 171 -3.60 -1.81 13.56
C VAL A 171 -2.66 -1.32 12.47
N ILE A 172 -2.46 -0.01 12.41
CA ILE A 172 -1.58 0.64 11.44
C ILE A 172 -0.41 1.36 12.09
N ALA A 173 -0.54 1.72 13.35
CA ALA A 173 0.53 2.31 14.16
C ALA A 173 1.68 1.31 14.33
N GLY A 174 2.90 1.74 14.02
CA GLY A 174 4.08 0.89 14.11
C GLY A 174 4.18 -0.23 13.08
N GLN A 175 3.29 -0.28 12.09
CA GLN A 175 3.41 -1.24 10.99
C GLN A 175 4.52 -0.80 10.01
N TRP A 176 5.10 -1.75 9.28
CA TRP A 176 6.13 -1.50 8.27
C TRP A 176 5.62 -0.55 7.17
N THR A 177 6.33 0.58 6.99
CA THR A 177 5.99 1.59 5.96
C THR A 177 5.93 1.02 4.55
N PRO A 178 6.86 0.17 4.08
CA PRO A 178 6.74 -0.44 2.76
C PRO A 178 5.47 -1.27 2.59
N TYR A 179 5.08 -2.04 3.61
CA TYR A 179 3.82 -2.79 3.58
C TYR A 179 2.60 -1.87 3.49
N LEU A 180 2.57 -0.79 4.29
CA LEU A 180 1.48 0.19 4.24
C LEU A 180 1.38 0.86 2.86
N LYS A 181 2.52 1.16 2.23
CA LYS A 181 2.56 1.72 0.86
C LYS A 181 1.98 0.74 -0.15
N TYR A 182 2.42 -0.50 -0.16
CA TYR A 182 1.88 -1.52 -1.07
C TYR A 182 0.37 -1.72 -0.87
N THR A 183 -0.09 -1.80 0.37
CA THR A 183 -1.53 -1.92 0.66
C THR A 183 -2.32 -0.71 0.14
N MET A 184 -1.76 0.47 0.29
CA MET A 184 -2.41 1.70 -0.19
C MET A 184 -2.41 1.79 -1.72
N ASP A 185 -1.34 1.33 -2.37
CA ASP A 185 -1.28 1.24 -3.82
C ASP A 185 -2.30 0.23 -4.36
N ASP A 186 -2.49 -0.91 -3.69
CA ASP A 186 -3.53 -1.88 -4.03
C ASP A 186 -4.94 -1.29 -3.89
N PHE A 187 -5.21 -0.51 -2.85
CA PHE A 187 -6.47 0.22 -2.69
C PHE A 187 -6.69 1.24 -3.81
N LYS A 188 -5.66 2.02 -4.16
CA LYS A 188 -5.72 3.01 -5.25
C LYS A 188 -5.94 2.34 -6.61
N ALA A 189 -5.31 1.19 -6.84
CA ALA A 189 -5.45 0.42 -8.07
C ALA A 189 -6.77 -0.35 -8.17
N GLY A 190 -7.55 -0.45 -7.08
CA GLY A 190 -8.77 -1.24 -7.02
C GLY A 190 -8.54 -2.75 -7.02
N THR A 191 -7.31 -3.20 -6.78
CA THR A 191 -6.94 -4.61 -6.63
C THR A 191 -7.18 -5.14 -5.21
N ARG A 192 -7.52 -4.24 -4.29
CA ARG A 192 -8.01 -4.51 -2.94
C ARG A 192 -9.22 -3.62 -2.69
N GLU A 193 -10.31 -4.21 -2.20
CA GLU A 193 -11.51 -3.44 -1.90
C GLU A 193 -11.29 -2.55 -0.66
N MET A 194 -11.55 -1.26 -0.83
CA MET A 194 -11.55 -0.30 0.28
C MET A 194 -12.97 -0.17 0.82
N PRO A 195 -13.21 -0.38 2.12
CA PRO A 195 -14.53 -0.17 2.72
C PRO A 195 -15.06 1.22 2.40
N LYS A 196 -16.36 1.34 2.06
CA LYS A 196 -16.98 2.58 1.59
C LYS A 196 -16.67 3.79 2.47
N LYS A 197 -16.82 3.67 3.79
CA LYS A 197 -16.54 4.76 4.73
C LYS A 197 -15.06 5.17 4.74
N MET A 198 -14.14 4.19 4.63
CA MET A 198 -12.71 4.46 4.52
C MET A 198 -12.40 5.18 3.21
N LYS A 199 -13.00 4.73 2.09
CA LYS A 199 -12.81 5.35 0.78
C LYS A 199 -13.25 6.81 0.77
N GLU A 200 -14.42 7.13 1.31
CA GLU A 200 -14.92 8.50 1.41
C GLU A 200 -13.93 9.41 2.16
N LYS A 201 -13.37 8.93 3.28
CA LYS A 201 -12.38 9.67 4.07
C LYS A 201 -11.04 9.79 3.36
N PHE A 202 -10.59 8.71 2.74
CA PHE A 202 -9.36 8.67 1.97
C PHE A 202 -9.39 9.63 0.78
N ASP A 203 -10.46 9.58 -0.04
CA ASP A 203 -10.63 10.48 -1.18
C ASP A 203 -10.67 11.96 -0.76
N GLY A 204 -11.36 12.25 0.36
CA GLY A 204 -11.38 13.60 0.95
C GLY A 204 -10.00 14.06 1.43
N MET A 205 -9.24 13.19 2.03
CA MET A 205 -7.87 13.44 2.47
C MET A 205 -6.95 13.69 1.27
N ILE A 206 -6.96 12.81 0.26
CA ILE A 206 -6.14 12.97 -0.95
C ILE A 206 -6.48 14.27 -1.69
N LYS A 207 -7.76 14.61 -1.81
CA LYS A 207 -8.19 15.87 -2.44
C LYS A 207 -7.62 17.10 -1.75
N LYS A 208 -7.46 17.06 -0.43
CA LYS A 208 -7.02 18.21 0.37
C LYS A 208 -5.52 18.26 0.60
N GLU A 209 -4.92 17.13 0.95
CA GLU A 209 -3.53 17.03 1.41
C GLU A 209 -2.59 16.48 0.32
N GLY A 210 -3.15 15.81 -0.71
CA GLY A 210 -2.40 15.19 -1.79
C GLY A 210 -1.52 14.01 -1.34
N ASP A 211 -0.63 13.56 -2.21
CA ASP A 211 0.30 12.46 -1.90
C ASP A 211 1.30 12.82 -0.78
N LYS A 212 1.63 14.11 -0.61
CA LYS A 212 2.45 14.56 0.53
C LYS A 212 1.76 14.31 1.87
N GLY A 213 0.44 14.42 1.92
CA GLY A 213 -0.34 14.05 3.11
C GLY A 213 -0.23 12.56 3.43
N LEU A 214 -0.21 11.73 2.40
CA LEU A 214 -0.04 10.29 2.56
C LEU A 214 1.37 9.95 3.06
N ASP A 215 2.42 10.59 2.54
CA ASP A 215 3.79 10.43 3.06
C ASP A 215 3.90 10.85 4.53
N SER A 216 3.19 11.92 4.93
CA SER A 216 3.13 12.35 6.32
C SER A 216 2.44 11.32 7.21
N LEU A 217 1.35 10.70 6.76
CA LEU A 217 0.69 9.59 7.47
C LEU A 217 1.63 8.40 7.66
N TYR A 218 2.38 8.00 6.63
CA TYR A 218 3.36 6.93 6.76
C TYR A 218 4.45 7.25 7.80
N ALA A 219 4.94 8.48 7.81
CA ALA A 219 5.90 8.92 8.81
C ALA A 219 5.31 8.90 10.23
N PHE A 220 4.06 9.31 10.39
CA PHE A 220 3.36 9.24 11.66
C PHE A 220 3.21 7.80 12.14
N TYR A 221 2.72 6.88 11.32
CA TYR A 221 2.59 5.47 11.73
C TYR A 221 3.94 4.82 12.01
N ALA A 222 4.98 5.17 11.25
CA ALA A 222 6.35 4.69 11.51
C ALA A 222 6.95 5.20 12.82
N SER A 223 6.50 6.33 13.33
CA SER A 223 6.96 6.93 14.59
C SER A 223 6.32 6.29 15.83
N GLN A 224 5.21 5.57 15.67
CA GLN A 224 4.51 4.91 16.76
C GLN A 224 5.28 3.66 17.22
N LYS A 225 5.51 3.56 18.52
CA LYS A 225 6.31 2.49 19.15
C LYS A 225 5.59 1.91 20.35
#